data_82e2afb6f59c3a29c874b5f568499c59
#
_entry.id   82e2afb6f59c3a29c874b5f568499c59
#
_cell.length_a   1.000
_cell.length_b   1.000
_cell.length_c   1.000
_cell.angle_alpha   90.00
_cell.angle_beta   90.00
_cell.angle_gamma   90.00
#
_symmetry.space_group_name_H-M   'P 1'
#
loop_
_entity.id
_entity.type
_entity.pdbx_description
1 polymer ?
#
loop_
_entity_poly.entity_id
_entity_poly.type
_entity_poly.pdbx_seq_one_letter_code
_entity_poly.pdbx_strand_id
1 'polypeptide(L)'
;IWNEGGKSSYTDDLLNRPDSLDEEFIIDAYQASQQWKYRNVRDTYDELISTGNIKLIPDQYLRQRIGAYYDETDVYLPIWYSETDYRELARRHIPFEVQRKIQKACEIWTDTDQQIGGNAIIQNCDPELSLEEIDRTLSLLNQNNQLFNNIFLISANRQVSDLELKIGLYRRKLNGSQELIKLMKEKRP
;
A
#
# COMPACT_ATOMS: atom_id res chain seq x y z
N ILE A 1 9.22 -0.37 -5.75
CA ILE A 1 10.22 -1.08 -4.95
C ILE A 1 10.98 -0.05 -4.16
N TRP A 2 10.88 -0.12 -2.83
CA TRP A 2 11.47 0.86 -1.95
C TRP A 2 12.85 0.36 -1.54
N ASN A 3 13.90 0.88 -2.20
CA ASN A 3 15.24 0.79 -1.66
C ASN A 3 15.43 1.88 -0.61
N GLU A 4 16.28 1.65 0.40
CA GLU A 4 16.61 2.62 1.46
C GLU A 4 17.19 3.97 0.96
N GLY A 5 17.33 4.15 -0.34
CA GLY A 5 17.69 5.41 -1.01
C GLY A 5 16.52 6.29 -1.45
N GLY A 6 15.28 5.90 -1.24
CA GLY A 6 14.12 6.77 -1.12
C GLY A 6 13.53 7.40 -2.37
N LYS A 7 14.00 7.09 -3.57
CA LYS A 7 13.28 7.46 -4.79
C LYS A 7 12.96 6.19 -5.56
N SER A 8 11.67 5.94 -5.78
CA SER A 8 11.23 4.91 -6.70
C SER A 8 11.71 5.30 -8.11
N SER A 9 12.33 4.37 -8.84
CA SER A 9 12.65 4.57 -10.26
C SER A 9 11.43 5.08 -11.01
N TYR A 10 10.25 4.58 -10.66
CA TYR A 10 8.97 5.01 -11.21
C TYR A 10 8.67 6.50 -11.05
N THR A 11 9.00 7.13 -9.90
CA THR A 11 8.80 8.58 -9.72
C THR A 11 9.77 9.40 -10.54
N ASP A 12 11.00 8.94 -10.67
CA ASP A 12 12.00 9.61 -11.48
C ASP A 12 11.65 9.46 -12.98
N ASP A 13 11.16 8.31 -13.42
CA ASP A 13 10.73 8.06 -14.80
C ASP A 13 9.45 8.84 -15.15
N LEU A 14 8.49 8.95 -14.23
CA LEU A 14 7.30 9.78 -14.43
C LEU A 14 7.62 11.29 -14.51
N LEU A 15 8.57 11.77 -13.70
CA LEU A 15 8.95 13.19 -13.67
C LEU A 15 9.86 13.57 -14.81
N ASN A 16 10.71 12.65 -15.27
CA ASN A 16 11.71 12.90 -16.30
C ASN A 16 11.30 12.36 -17.68
N ARG A 17 10.04 11.91 -17.85
CA ARG A 17 9.45 11.32 -19.07
C ARG A 17 10.50 10.61 -19.93
N PRO A 18 10.62 9.29 -19.86
CA PRO A 18 11.51 8.56 -20.76
C PRO A 18 11.11 8.88 -22.21
N ASP A 19 12.08 9.04 -23.09
CA ASP A 19 11.84 9.28 -24.52
C ASP A 19 11.02 8.16 -25.18
N SER A 20 10.96 6.98 -24.54
CA SER A 20 10.09 5.85 -24.91
C SER A 20 9.48 5.20 -23.65
N LEU A 21 8.17 5.01 -23.65
CA LEU A 21 7.50 4.14 -22.70
C LEU A 21 7.73 2.69 -23.11
N ASP A 22 7.99 1.82 -22.16
CA ASP A 22 8.31 0.41 -22.39
C ASP A 22 7.53 -0.54 -21.48
N GLU A 23 7.92 -1.81 -21.45
CA GLU A 23 7.33 -2.83 -20.60
C GLU A 23 7.48 -2.50 -19.11
N GLU A 24 8.65 -2.01 -18.70
CA GLU A 24 8.93 -1.67 -17.30
C GLU A 24 7.96 -0.58 -16.81
N PHE A 25 7.68 0.41 -17.66
CA PHE A 25 6.68 1.43 -17.35
C PHE A 25 5.28 0.84 -17.11
N ILE A 26 4.86 -0.15 -17.90
CA ILE A 26 3.54 -0.81 -17.73
C ILE A 26 3.50 -1.55 -16.39
N ILE A 27 4.56 -2.28 -16.07
CA ILE A 27 4.70 -3.03 -14.81
C ILE A 27 4.62 -2.07 -13.63
N ASP A 28 5.43 -1.02 -13.65
CA ASP A 28 5.50 -0.03 -12.59
C ASP A 28 4.18 0.74 -12.42
N ALA A 29 3.54 1.13 -13.54
CA ALA A 29 2.25 1.77 -13.52
C ALA A 29 1.17 0.88 -12.87
N TYR A 30 1.17 -0.42 -13.18
CA TYR A 30 0.26 -1.37 -12.56
C TYR A 30 0.59 -1.56 -11.06
N GLN A 31 1.85 -1.77 -10.72
CA GLN A 31 2.28 -1.97 -9.33
C GLN A 31 1.98 -0.75 -8.45
N ALA A 32 2.23 0.46 -8.94
CA ALA A 32 1.89 1.70 -8.24
C ALA A 32 0.38 1.87 -8.02
N SER A 33 -0.46 1.22 -8.83
CA SER A 33 -1.91 1.19 -8.65
C SER A 33 -2.39 0.23 -7.56
N GLN A 34 -1.50 -0.63 -7.03
CA GLN A 34 -1.86 -1.57 -5.97
C GLN A 34 -2.11 -0.83 -4.66
N GLN A 35 -3.16 -1.23 -3.97
CA GLN A 35 -3.51 -0.70 -2.66
C GLN A 35 -3.72 -1.86 -1.72
N TRP A 36 -2.95 -1.87 -0.65
CA TRP A 36 -3.06 -2.86 0.40
C TRP A 36 -3.98 -2.32 1.49
N LYS A 37 -5.01 -3.10 1.81
CA LYS A 37 -5.91 -2.74 2.90
C LYS A 37 -5.21 -3.03 4.23
N TYR A 38 -5.09 -2.01 5.07
CA TYR A 38 -4.64 -2.21 6.43
C TYR A 38 -5.69 -2.99 7.21
N ARG A 39 -5.30 -4.12 7.79
CA ARG A 39 -6.16 -4.88 8.69
C ARG A 39 -5.76 -4.59 10.13
N ASN A 40 -6.64 -3.96 10.86
CA ASN A 40 -6.48 -3.77 12.29
C ASN A 40 -7.02 -5.00 13.02
N VAL A 41 -6.13 -5.81 13.60
CA VAL A 41 -6.52 -6.94 14.45
C VAL A 41 -6.79 -6.39 15.84
N ARG A 42 -8.06 -6.31 16.22
CA ARG A 42 -8.50 -5.71 17.48
C ARG A 42 -9.45 -6.58 18.30
N ASP A 43 -9.72 -7.81 17.88
CA ASP A 43 -10.72 -8.69 18.47
C ASP A 43 -10.54 -8.83 19.99
N THR A 44 -9.31 -9.09 20.45
CA THR A 44 -8.99 -9.18 21.88
C THR A 44 -9.20 -7.85 22.61
N TYR A 45 -8.87 -6.72 21.98
CA TYR A 45 -9.09 -5.41 22.58
C TYR A 45 -10.59 -5.12 22.74
N ASP A 46 -11.37 -5.38 21.69
CA ASP A 46 -12.82 -5.18 21.71
C ASP A 46 -13.50 -6.11 22.75
N GLU A 47 -13.02 -7.34 22.90
CA GLU A 47 -13.49 -8.24 23.96
C GLU A 47 -13.16 -7.68 25.35
N LEU A 48 -11.93 -7.20 25.57
CA LEU A 48 -11.55 -6.58 26.86
C LEU A 48 -12.39 -5.35 27.18
N ILE A 49 -12.73 -4.54 26.20
CA ILE A 49 -13.57 -3.34 26.40
C ILE A 49 -15.02 -3.77 26.66
N SER A 50 -15.61 -4.63 25.83
CA SER A 50 -17.03 -5.02 25.93
C SER A 50 -17.35 -5.78 27.22
N THR A 51 -16.42 -6.58 27.70
CA THR A 51 -16.56 -7.31 28.98
C THR A 51 -16.15 -6.50 30.20
N GLY A 52 -15.58 -5.32 30.02
CA GLY A 52 -15.01 -4.51 31.11
C GLY A 52 -13.69 -5.05 31.69
N ASN A 53 -13.16 -6.13 31.12
CA ASN A 53 -11.94 -6.80 31.58
C ASN A 53 -10.67 -5.94 31.35
N ILE A 54 -10.75 -4.87 30.58
CA ILE A 54 -9.64 -3.88 30.47
C ILE A 54 -9.21 -3.36 31.85
N LYS A 55 -10.11 -3.37 32.84
CA LYS A 55 -9.83 -2.94 34.22
C LYS A 55 -8.92 -3.92 34.98
N LEU A 56 -8.77 -5.16 34.48
CA LEU A 56 -7.85 -6.16 35.05
C LEU A 56 -6.37 -5.78 34.79
N ILE A 57 -6.11 -4.89 33.83
CA ILE A 57 -4.79 -4.27 33.68
C ILE A 57 -4.66 -3.23 34.81
N PRO A 58 -3.81 -3.43 35.83
CA PRO A 58 -3.80 -2.56 37.01
C PRO A 58 -3.24 -1.16 36.71
N ASP A 59 -2.30 -1.06 35.77
CA ASP A 59 -1.66 0.20 35.41
C ASP A 59 -2.59 1.06 34.54
N GLN A 60 -3.05 2.18 35.06
CA GLN A 60 -3.93 3.12 34.36
C GLN A 60 -3.28 3.73 33.13
N TYR A 61 -1.99 4.05 33.20
CA TYR A 61 -1.26 4.62 32.06
C TYR A 61 -1.18 3.63 30.91
N LEU A 62 -0.90 2.36 31.20
CA LEU A 62 -0.90 1.30 30.19
C LEU A 62 -2.26 1.15 29.52
N ARG A 63 -3.36 1.15 30.29
CA ARG A 63 -4.72 1.10 29.71
C ARG A 63 -4.97 2.26 28.75
N GLN A 64 -4.60 3.48 29.15
CA GLN A 64 -4.74 4.67 28.30
C GLN A 64 -3.91 4.57 27.02
N ARG A 65 -2.68 4.08 27.11
CA ARG A 65 -1.81 3.90 25.95
C ARG A 65 -2.35 2.84 24.96
N ILE A 66 -2.93 1.75 25.47
CA ILE A 66 -3.60 0.74 24.66
C ILE A 66 -4.81 1.34 23.94
N GLY A 67 -5.67 2.06 24.67
CA GLY A 67 -6.84 2.74 24.07
C GLY A 67 -6.41 3.70 22.95
N ALA A 68 -5.48 4.62 23.27
CA ALA A 68 -4.98 5.59 22.31
C ALA A 68 -4.38 4.93 21.04
N TYR A 69 -3.73 3.78 21.17
CA TYR A 69 -3.19 3.03 20.04
C TYR A 69 -4.29 2.55 19.08
N TYR A 70 -5.41 2.05 19.59
CA TYR A 70 -6.53 1.58 18.78
C TYR A 70 -7.37 2.74 18.24
N ASP A 71 -7.62 3.78 19.04
CA ASP A 71 -8.35 4.98 18.61
C ASP A 71 -7.62 5.71 17.47
N GLU A 72 -6.29 5.87 17.57
CA GLU A 72 -5.49 6.46 16.50
C GLU A 72 -5.60 5.68 15.19
N THR A 73 -5.72 4.34 15.27
CA THR A 73 -5.91 3.52 14.09
C THR A 73 -7.22 3.83 13.40
N ASP A 74 -8.31 3.95 14.14
CA ASP A 74 -9.64 4.21 13.59
C ASP A 74 -9.71 5.56 12.87
N VAL A 75 -9.00 6.57 13.38
CA VAL A 75 -8.89 7.90 12.74
C VAL A 75 -8.24 7.81 11.35
N TYR A 76 -7.28 6.91 11.16
CA TYR A 76 -6.56 6.80 9.89
C TYR A 76 -7.15 5.78 8.91
N LEU A 77 -8.11 4.93 9.35
CA LEU A 77 -8.74 3.95 8.46
C LEU A 77 -9.27 4.54 7.15
N PRO A 78 -9.98 5.69 7.13
CA PRO A 78 -10.45 6.27 5.88
C PRO A 78 -9.34 6.57 4.88
N ILE A 79 -8.15 6.98 5.36
CA ILE A 79 -7.00 7.27 4.50
C ILE A 79 -6.47 5.98 3.86
N TRP A 80 -6.41 4.88 4.64
CA TRP A 80 -5.95 3.59 4.11
C TRP A 80 -6.90 2.95 3.12
N TYR A 81 -8.20 3.21 3.26
CA TYR A 81 -9.24 2.66 2.37
C TYR A 81 -9.60 3.58 1.20
N SER A 82 -9.09 4.81 1.16
CA SER A 82 -9.34 5.72 0.05
C SER A 82 -8.81 5.15 -1.26
N GLU A 83 -9.68 5.02 -2.24
CA GLU A 83 -9.28 4.74 -3.61
C GLU A 83 -8.77 6.03 -4.26
N THR A 84 -7.78 5.90 -5.14
CA THR A 84 -7.19 7.03 -5.85
C THR A 84 -7.61 7.02 -7.31
N ASP A 85 -7.76 8.19 -7.89
CA ASP A 85 -8.04 8.35 -9.33
C ASP A 85 -6.97 7.64 -10.17
N TYR A 86 -5.71 7.63 -9.70
CA TYR A 86 -4.62 6.93 -10.35
C TYR A 86 -4.89 5.43 -10.49
N ARG A 87 -5.32 4.79 -9.41
CA ARG A 87 -5.66 3.36 -9.43
C ARG A 87 -6.73 3.06 -10.46
N GLU A 88 -7.78 3.87 -10.48
CA GLU A 88 -8.88 3.69 -11.42
C GLU A 88 -8.40 3.89 -12.86
N LEU A 89 -7.62 4.93 -13.13
CA LEU A 89 -7.06 5.21 -14.45
C LEU A 89 -6.13 4.10 -14.93
N ALA A 90 -5.16 3.69 -14.11
CA ALA A 90 -4.22 2.63 -14.48
C ALA A 90 -4.96 1.33 -14.80
N ARG A 91 -5.89 0.91 -13.93
CA ARG A 91 -6.64 -0.33 -14.12
C ARG A 91 -7.62 -0.30 -15.28
N ARG A 92 -8.12 0.86 -15.65
CA ARG A 92 -9.01 1.04 -16.80
C ARG A 92 -8.26 0.94 -18.13
N HIS A 93 -7.01 1.41 -18.18
CA HIS A 93 -6.25 1.51 -19.41
C HIS A 93 -5.25 0.36 -19.65
N ILE A 94 -4.84 -0.35 -18.59
CA ILE A 94 -4.03 -1.56 -18.73
C ILE A 94 -4.98 -2.74 -18.96
N PRO A 95 -4.86 -3.49 -20.09
CA PRO A 95 -5.72 -4.64 -20.39
C PRO A 95 -5.70 -5.68 -19.27
N PHE A 96 -6.85 -6.33 -19.03
CA PHE A 96 -7.00 -7.29 -17.94
C PHE A 96 -5.99 -8.45 -18.01
N GLU A 97 -5.71 -8.95 -19.21
CA GLU A 97 -4.73 -10.03 -19.42
C GLU A 97 -3.33 -9.61 -18.98
N VAL A 98 -2.94 -8.37 -19.30
CA VAL A 98 -1.65 -7.79 -18.91
C VAL A 98 -1.60 -7.63 -17.38
N GLN A 99 -2.66 -7.07 -16.77
CA GLN A 99 -2.76 -6.96 -15.31
C GLN A 99 -2.59 -8.32 -14.64
N ARG A 100 -3.25 -9.36 -15.16
CA ARG A 100 -3.17 -10.72 -14.62
C ARG A 100 -1.79 -11.36 -14.77
N LYS A 101 -1.10 -11.12 -15.88
CA LYS A 101 0.27 -11.59 -16.08
C LYS A 101 1.23 -10.94 -15.07
N ILE A 102 1.16 -9.61 -14.93
CA ILE A 102 1.96 -8.87 -13.96
C ILE A 102 1.65 -9.36 -12.54
N GLN A 103 0.39 -9.50 -12.17
CA GLN A 103 -0.01 -9.99 -10.86
C GLN A 103 0.59 -11.37 -10.59
N LYS A 104 0.47 -12.29 -11.52
CA LYS A 104 0.95 -13.66 -11.36
C LYS A 104 2.46 -13.75 -11.25
N ALA A 105 3.21 -12.93 -12.00
CA ALA A 105 4.66 -12.96 -12.04
C ALA A 105 5.31 -12.15 -10.91
N CYS A 106 4.68 -11.03 -10.51
CA CYS A 106 5.29 -10.02 -9.67
C CYS A 106 4.80 -10.02 -8.21
N GLU A 107 3.70 -10.73 -7.91
CA GLU A 107 3.16 -10.78 -6.56
C GLU A 107 3.54 -12.12 -5.90
N ILE A 108 4.35 -12.06 -4.85
CA ILE A 108 4.55 -13.20 -3.97
C ILE A 108 3.59 -13.06 -2.80
N TRP A 109 2.67 -14.02 -2.69
CA TRP A 109 1.81 -14.13 -1.53
C TRP A 109 2.61 -14.83 -0.42
N THR A 110 2.97 -14.09 0.60
CA THR A 110 3.61 -14.69 1.77
C THR A 110 2.52 -15.30 2.66
N ASP A 111 2.56 -16.61 2.78
CA ASP A 111 1.68 -17.43 3.64
C ASP A 111 2.06 -17.30 5.14
N THR A 112 2.53 -16.15 5.56
CA THR A 112 2.82 -15.90 6.98
C THR A 112 1.52 -15.69 7.73
N ASP A 113 0.88 -16.76 8.07
CA ASP A 113 -0.38 -16.92 8.77
C ASP A 113 -1.62 -16.91 7.88
N GLN A 114 -2.08 -18.10 7.56
CA GLN A 114 -3.38 -18.38 6.93
C GLN A 114 -4.57 -17.72 7.65
N GLN A 115 -4.35 -17.14 8.82
CA GLN A 115 -5.41 -16.49 9.62
C GLN A 115 -5.51 -14.97 9.44
N ILE A 116 -4.49 -14.29 8.88
CA ILE A 116 -4.45 -12.82 8.88
C ILE A 116 -4.53 -12.20 7.47
N GLY A 117 -4.68 -12.99 6.42
CA GLY A 117 -4.67 -12.51 5.03
C GLY A 117 -3.24 -12.21 4.57
N GLY A 118 -2.73 -13.03 3.66
CA GLY A 118 -1.39 -12.90 3.13
C GLY A 118 -1.12 -11.49 2.58
N ASN A 119 0.05 -10.97 2.82
CA ASN A 119 0.54 -9.77 2.17
C ASN A 119 1.28 -10.18 0.89
N ALA A 120 0.89 -9.63 -0.24
CA ALA A 120 1.70 -9.79 -1.43
C ALA A 120 2.91 -8.87 -1.35
N ILE A 121 4.08 -9.41 -1.61
CA ILE A 121 5.31 -8.62 -1.77
C ILE A 121 5.46 -8.36 -3.25
N ILE A 122 5.56 -7.09 -3.62
CA ILE A 122 5.89 -6.66 -4.97
C ILE A 122 7.39 -6.79 -5.16
N GLN A 123 7.81 -7.45 -6.22
CA GLN A 123 9.21 -7.62 -6.56
C GLN A 123 9.46 -7.29 -8.03
N ASN A 124 10.73 -7.10 -8.39
CA ASN A 124 11.13 -7.07 -9.79
C ASN A 124 10.83 -8.43 -10.42
N CYS A 125 10.16 -8.40 -11.54
CA CYS A 125 9.67 -9.60 -12.20
C CYS A 125 9.64 -9.41 -13.71
N ASP A 126 9.59 -10.51 -14.41
CA ASP A 126 9.35 -10.56 -15.84
C ASP A 126 8.00 -11.26 -16.08
N PRO A 127 6.95 -10.51 -16.42
CA PRO A 127 5.62 -11.07 -16.69
C PRO A 127 5.50 -11.72 -18.08
N GLU A 128 6.60 -11.78 -18.87
CA GLU A 128 6.64 -12.33 -20.21
C GLU A 128 5.54 -11.72 -21.11
N LEU A 129 5.47 -10.38 -21.17
CA LEU A 129 4.55 -9.69 -22.04
C LEU A 129 5.02 -9.82 -23.50
N SER A 130 4.08 -10.10 -24.41
CA SER A 130 4.39 -10.07 -25.84
C SER A 130 4.51 -8.63 -26.33
N LEU A 131 5.25 -8.42 -27.43
CA LEU A 131 5.37 -7.10 -28.05
C LEU A 131 3.98 -6.52 -28.42
N GLU A 132 3.03 -7.36 -28.84
CA GLU A 132 1.66 -6.94 -29.16
C GLU A 132 0.92 -6.43 -27.90
N GLU A 133 1.09 -7.10 -26.75
CA GLU A 133 0.50 -6.69 -25.48
C GLU A 133 1.11 -5.37 -25.00
N ILE A 134 2.42 -5.21 -25.13
CA ILE A 134 3.14 -3.97 -24.80
C ILE A 134 2.64 -2.83 -25.68
N ASP A 135 2.73 -2.96 -27.01
CA ASP A 135 2.34 -1.92 -27.96
C ASP A 135 0.86 -1.52 -27.81
N ARG A 136 -0.02 -2.50 -27.63
CA ARG A 136 -1.44 -2.25 -27.37
C ARG A 136 -1.66 -1.49 -26.08
N THR A 137 -0.99 -1.87 -25.00
CA THR A 137 -1.14 -1.22 -23.70
C THR A 137 -0.62 0.21 -23.75
N LEU A 138 0.57 0.41 -24.31
CA LEU A 138 1.15 1.75 -24.48
C LEU A 138 0.28 2.63 -25.38
N SER A 139 -0.32 2.06 -26.46
CA SER A 139 -1.28 2.78 -27.28
C SER A 139 -2.50 3.23 -26.47
N LEU A 140 -3.07 2.37 -25.63
CA LEU A 140 -4.21 2.72 -24.78
C LEU A 140 -3.85 3.80 -23.75
N LEU A 141 -2.66 3.73 -23.15
CA LEU A 141 -2.16 4.73 -22.21
C LEU A 141 -1.86 6.07 -22.90
N ASN A 142 -1.42 6.04 -24.15
CA ASN A 142 -1.01 7.22 -24.92
C ASN A 142 -2.06 7.74 -25.92
N GLN A 143 -3.21 7.06 -26.05
CA GLN A 143 -4.27 7.35 -27.03
C GLN A 143 -4.78 8.80 -27.03
N ASN A 144 -4.48 9.50 -25.94
CA ASN A 144 -4.75 10.91 -25.81
C ASN A 144 -3.59 11.58 -25.04
N ASN A 145 -2.69 12.25 -25.75
CA ASN A 145 -1.60 13.00 -25.11
C ASN A 145 -2.10 13.90 -23.96
N GLN A 146 -3.35 14.36 -24.06
CA GLN A 146 -4.00 15.15 -23.04
C GLN A 146 -4.44 14.30 -21.83
N LEU A 147 -4.91 13.07 -22.05
CA LEU A 147 -5.27 12.14 -20.98
C LEU A 147 -4.01 11.70 -20.22
N PHE A 148 -2.95 11.33 -20.94
CA PHE A 148 -1.71 10.88 -20.34
C PHE A 148 -1.02 12.03 -19.58
N ASN A 149 -0.82 13.19 -20.20
CA ASN A 149 -0.08 14.28 -19.59
C ASN A 149 -0.86 15.00 -18.49
N ASN A 150 -2.16 15.24 -18.68
CA ASN A 150 -2.93 16.08 -17.75
C ASN A 150 -3.65 15.26 -16.64
N ILE A 151 -3.94 13.99 -16.88
CA ILE A 151 -4.71 13.20 -15.92
C ILE A 151 -3.80 12.16 -15.27
N PHE A 152 -3.11 11.35 -16.09
CA PHE A 152 -2.31 10.25 -15.57
C PHE A 152 -1.12 10.76 -14.73
N LEU A 153 -0.35 11.73 -15.25
CA LEU A 153 0.78 12.31 -14.50
C LEU A 153 0.33 13.07 -13.24
N ILE A 154 -0.76 13.84 -13.33
CA ILE A 154 -1.31 14.57 -12.17
C ILE A 154 -1.79 13.56 -11.10
N SER A 155 -2.52 12.53 -11.52
CA SER A 155 -2.99 11.48 -10.62
C SER A 155 -1.85 10.65 -10.04
N ALA A 156 -0.77 10.43 -10.79
CA ALA A 156 0.42 9.75 -10.31
C ALA A 156 1.14 10.57 -9.21
N ASN A 157 1.31 11.87 -9.41
CA ASN A 157 1.89 12.75 -8.38
C ASN A 157 1.08 12.71 -7.08
N ARG A 158 -0.24 12.74 -7.17
CA ARG A 158 -1.12 12.60 -6.01
C ARG A 158 -0.96 11.21 -5.37
N GLN A 159 -0.90 10.15 -6.17
CA GLN A 159 -0.69 8.78 -5.69
C GLN A 159 0.61 8.65 -4.89
N VAL A 160 1.70 9.25 -5.36
CA VAL A 160 2.98 9.25 -4.65
C VAL A 160 2.84 9.94 -3.29
N SER A 161 2.23 11.12 -3.24
CA SER A 161 2.00 11.84 -1.98
C SER A 161 1.12 11.05 -1.01
N ASP A 162 0.08 10.39 -1.50
CA ASP A 162 -0.80 9.54 -0.69
C ASP A 162 -0.06 8.29 -0.17
N LEU A 163 0.82 7.71 -0.97
CA LEU A 163 1.67 6.59 -0.56
C LEU A 163 2.69 7.00 0.51
N GLU A 164 3.33 8.16 0.36
CA GLU A 164 4.24 8.69 1.38
C GLU A 164 3.54 8.94 2.72
N LEU A 165 2.33 9.52 2.67
CA LEU A 165 1.49 9.67 3.86
C LEU A 165 1.20 8.32 4.51
N LYS A 166 0.75 7.34 3.73
CA LYS A 166 0.46 5.98 4.22
C LYS A 166 1.69 5.33 4.87
N ILE A 167 2.87 5.46 4.26
CA ILE A 167 4.13 4.97 4.82
C ILE A 167 4.46 5.64 6.15
N GLY A 168 4.28 6.95 6.23
CA GLY A 168 4.44 7.71 7.48
C GLY A 168 3.53 7.17 8.59
N LEU A 169 2.26 6.90 8.27
CA LEU A 169 1.29 6.32 9.20
C LEU A 169 1.67 4.91 9.65
N TYR A 170 2.13 4.05 8.72
CA TYR A 170 2.62 2.72 9.07
C TYR A 170 3.83 2.76 10.01
N ARG A 171 4.81 3.63 9.74
CA ARG A 171 5.99 3.81 10.61
C ARG A 171 5.58 4.26 12.00
N ARG A 172 4.67 5.23 12.08
CA ARG A 172 4.14 5.71 13.37
C ARG A 172 3.44 4.59 14.13
N LYS A 173 2.63 3.78 13.44
CA LYS A 173 1.93 2.64 14.02
C LYS A 173 2.89 1.57 14.51
N LEU A 174 3.91 1.25 13.73
CA LEU A 174 4.97 0.31 14.12
C LEU A 174 5.70 0.78 15.38
N ASN A 175 6.11 2.04 15.43
CA ASN A 175 6.77 2.61 16.61
C ASN A 175 5.85 2.57 17.85
N GLY A 176 4.57 2.92 17.69
CA GLY A 176 3.58 2.85 18.76
C GLY A 176 3.40 1.44 19.31
N SER A 177 3.37 0.42 18.42
CA SER A 177 3.27 -0.98 18.85
C SER A 177 4.52 -1.45 19.61
N GLN A 178 5.71 -1.04 19.16
CA GLN A 178 6.97 -1.38 19.83
C GLN A 178 7.05 -0.75 21.22
N GLU A 179 6.63 0.51 21.36
CA GLU A 179 6.54 1.19 22.66
C GLU A 179 5.56 0.49 23.61
N LEU A 180 4.38 0.09 23.12
CA LEU A 180 3.41 -0.65 23.91
C LEU A 180 3.97 -1.99 24.40
N ILE A 181 4.60 -2.76 23.50
CA ILE A 181 5.24 -4.03 23.86
C ILE A 181 6.29 -3.83 24.96
N LYS A 182 7.10 -2.78 24.83
CA LYS A 182 8.09 -2.43 25.87
C LYS A 182 7.43 -2.14 27.21
N LEU A 183 6.41 -1.27 27.23
CA LEU A 183 5.66 -0.93 28.44
C LEU A 183 5.02 -2.16 29.07
N MET A 184 4.44 -3.04 28.27
CA MET A 184 3.83 -4.29 28.76
C MET A 184 4.86 -5.22 29.41
N LYS A 185 6.08 -5.29 28.88
CA LYS A 185 7.17 -6.09 29.46
C LYS A 185 7.68 -5.50 30.77
N GLU A 186 7.80 -4.18 30.86
CA GLU A 186 8.26 -3.47 32.07
C GLU A 186 7.24 -3.54 33.21
N LYS A 187 5.96 -3.64 32.89
CA LYS A 187 4.86 -3.67 33.85
C LYS A 187 4.37 -5.09 34.21
N ARG A 188 5.02 -6.13 33.68
CA ARG A 188 4.76 -7.49 34.11
C ARG A 188 5.18 -7.63 35.58
N PRO A 189 4.27 -8.20 36.43
CA PRO A 189 4.60 -8.51 37.81
C PRO A 189 5.70 -9.59 37.91
#